data_04422fa9e232fe757c0fcef7f1e336e3
#
_entry.id   04422fa9e232fe757c0fcef7f1e336e3
#
_cell.length_a   1.000
_cell.length_b   1.000
_cell.length_c   1.000
_cell.angle_alpha   90.00
_cell.angle_beta   90.00
_cell.angle_gamma   90.00
#
_symmetry.space_group_name_H-M   'P 1'
#
loop_
_entity.id
_entity.type
_entity.pdbx_description
1 polymer ?
#
loop_
_entity_poly.entity_id
_entity_poly.type
_entity_poly.pdbx_seq_one_letter_code
_entity_poly.pdbx_strand_id
1 'polypeptide(L)'
;EANLQILSELKVKKHNMALEIERKYLVVSDSYRALAEKSSHIRQGYLSRDKERTVRVRIVDDKAFLTIKGKNVGDTRVEFEYPIPIDDASELMRLCVGRVIIKTRYYVPYRGKTWEVDEFAGDLLPLVLAEVELSDSSESFELPSFVGKDVTSDPQYYNSNL
;
A
#
# COMPACT_ATOMS: atom_id res chain seq x y z
N GLU A 1 5.34 3.12 -39.37
CA GLU A 1 4.74 4.21 -38.54
C GLU A 1 3.76 3.64 -37.51
N ALA A 2 2.83 2.72 -37.88
CA ALA A 2 1.88 2.13 -36.94
C ALA A 2 2.53 1.39 -35.76
N ASN A 3 3.66 0.70 -35.97
CA ASN A 3 4.37 -0.02 -34.90
C ASN A 3 5.03 0.91 -33.87
N LEU A 4 5.49 2.08 -34.29
CA LEU A 4 6.08 3.09 -33.40
C LEU A 4 5.00 3.73 -32.51
N GLN A 5 3.81 3.93 -33.03
CA GLN A 5 2.68 4.48 -32.30
C GLN A 5 2.16 3.51 -31.25
N ILE A 6 2.01 2.22 -31.60
CA ILE A 6 1.62 1.15 -30.68
C ILE A 6 2.66 1.00 -29.54
N LEU A 7 3.96 1.08 -29.87
CA LEU A 7 5.03 1.02 -28.86
C LEU A 7 5.00 2.22 -27.94
N SER A 8 4.67 3.42 -28.45
CA SER A 8 4.53 4.62 -27.62
C SER A 8 3.30 4.55 -26.70
N GLU A 9 2.18 4.06 -27.20
CA GLU A 9 0.95 3.86 -26.41
C GLU A 9 1.13 2.78 -25.36
N LEU A 10 1.83 1.69 -25.67
CA LEU A 10 2.18 0.65 -24.68
C LEU A 10 3.14 1.19 -23.60
N LYS A 11 4.11 2.03 -23.96
CA LYS A 11 4.99 2.69 -22.99
C LYS A 11 4.24 3.66 -22.09
N VAL A 12 3.32 4.45 -22.64
CA VAL A 12 2.46 5.38 -21.87
C VAL A 12 1.54 4.60 -20.93
N LYS A 13 0.88 3.55 -21.41
CA LYS A 13 0.03 2.69 -20.57
C LYS A 13 0.84 2.03 -19.44
N LYS A 14 2.02 1.51 -19.74
CA LYS A 14 2.88 0.88 -18.74
C LYS A 14 3.37 1.89 -17.71
N HIS A 15 3.67 3.11 -18.11
CA HIS A 15 4.09 4.19 -17.21
C HIS A 15 2.95 4.64 -16.30
N ASN A 16 1.74 4.83 -16.83
CA ASN A 16 0.55 5.19 -16.04
C ASN A 16 0.13 4.09 -15.05
N MET A 17 0.30 2.80 -15.40
CA MET A 17 0.03 1.66 -14.53
C MET A 17 1.07 1.49 -13.40
N ALA A 18 2.25 2.12 -13.51
CA ALA A 18 3.32 2.08 -12.52
C ALA A 18 3.26 3.22 -11.49
N LEU A 19 2.24 4.08 -11.54
CA LEU A 19 2.05 5.15 -10.56
C LEU A 19 1.07 4.72 -9.47
N GLU A 20 1.43 4.98 -8.23
CA GLU A 20 0.57 4.87 -7.07
C GLU A 20 0.28 6.26 -6.52
N ILE A 21 -1.00 6.58 -6.37
CA ILE A 21 -1.48 7.82 -5.76
C ILE A 21 -2.38 7.43 -4.61
N GLU A 22 -1.95 7.66 -3.38
CA GLU A 22 -2.73 7.27 -2.20
C GLU A 22 -2.73 8.36 -1.13
N ARG A 23 -3.81 8.40 -0.36
CA ARG A 23 -3.93 9.20 0.85
C ARG A 23 -4.00 8.30 2.07
N LYS A 24 -3.40 8.74 3.14
CA LYS A 24 -3.29 8.00 4.40
C LYS A 24 -3.83 8.82 5.56
N TYR A 25 -4.59 8.17 6.43
CA TYR A 25 -5.27 8.81 7.55
C TYR A 25 -5.13 8.00 8.83
N LEU A 26 -5.13 8.71 9.95
CA LEU A 26 -5.38 8.09 11.24
C LEU A 26 -6.84 7.64 11.35
N VAL A 27 -7.09 6.64 12.17
CA VAL A 27 -8.43 6.07 12.37
C VAL A 27 -8.92 6.45 13.76
N VAL A 28 -10.16 6.95 13.86
CA VAL A 28 -10.74 7.50 15.09
C VAL A 28 -11.84 6.63 15.71
N SER A 29 -12.29 5.58 15.01
CA SER A 29 -13.27 4.62 15.54
C SER A 29 -13.10 3.25 14.90
N ASP A 30 -13.71 2.22 15.46
CA ASP A 30 -13.63 0.83 14.99
C ASP A 30 -14.79 0.44 14.05
N SER A 31 -15.61 1.41 13.61
CA SER A 31 -16.78 1.15 12.76
C SER A 31 -16.42 0.51 11.41
N TYR A 32 -15.18 0.64 10.95
CA TYR A 32 -14.70 0.00 9.72
C TYR A 32 -14.82 -1.53 9.78
N ARG A 33 -14.74 -2.16 10.96
CA ARG A 33 -14.85 -3.62 11.08
C ARG A 33 -16.21 -4.13 10.62
N ALA A 34 -17.28 -3.46 11.02
CA ALA A 34 -18.65 -3.82 10.62
C ALA A 34 -18.94 -3.48 9.15
N LEU A 35 -18.24 -2.49 8.58
CA LEU A 35 -18.43 -2.02 7.20
C LEU A 35 -17.57 -2.79 6.20
N ALA A 36 -16.57 -3.52 6.65
CA ALA A 36 -15.67 -4.27 5.78
C ALA A 36 -16.39 -5.42 5.07
N GLU A 37 -16.15 -5.56 3.78
CA GLU A 37 -16.63 -6.70 2.98
C GLU A 37 -15.75 -7.94 3.12
N LYS A 38 -14.48 -7.75 3.46
CA LYS A 38 -13.50 -8.83 3.72
C LYS A 38 -12.32 -8.29 4.52
N SER A 39 -11.49 -9.20 5.00
CA SER A 39 -10.19 -8.89 5.60
C SER A 39 -9.12 -9.84 5.11
N SER A 40 -7.86 -9.41 5.17
CA SER A 40 -6.68 -10.21 4.84
C SER A 40 -5.65 -10.12 5.95
N HIS A 41 -4.97 -11.23 6.18
CA HIS A 41 -3.81 -11.26 7.06
C HIS A 41 -2.54 -10.95 6.27
N ILE A 42 -1.78 -9.95 6.70
CA ILE A 42 -0.59 -9.48 6.00
C ILE A 42 0.63 -9.60 6.90
N ARG A 43 1.70 -10.15 6.31
CA ARG A 43 3.04 -10.15 6.86
C ARG A 43 3.99 -9.55 5.82
N GLN A 44 4.72 -8.51 6.18
CA GLN A 44 5.60 -7.82 5.24
C GLN A 44 6.89 -7.36 5.87
N GLY A 45 7.94 -7.33 5.05
CA GLY A 45 9.26 -6.85 5.43
C GLY A 45 9.93 -6.12 4.27
N TYR A 46 11.02 -5.43 4.55
CA TYR A 46 11.74 -4.62 3.57
C TYR A 46 13.15 -5.15 3.35
N LEU A 47 13.46 -5.49 2.09
CA LEU A 47 14.83 -5.79 1.65
C LEU A 47 15.64 -4.50 1.52
N SER A 48 14.99 -3.39 1.19
CA SER A 48 15.55 -2.04 1.19
C SER A 48 14.56 -1.06 1.79
N ARG A 49 15.02 -0.25 2.75
CA ARG A 49 14.27 0.86 3.36
C ARG A 49 14.72 2.23 2.85
N ASP A 50 15.57 2.24 1.82
CA ASP A 50 16.02 3.47 1.17
C ASP A 50 14.81 4.22 0.59
N LYS A 51 14.65 5.49 0.94
CA LYS A 51 13.52 6.34 0.50
C LYS A 51 13.43 6.49 -1.02
N GLU A 52 14.54 6.36 -1.72
CA GLU A 52 14.60 6.45 -3.19
C GLU A 52 14.20 5.14 -3.87
N ARG A 53 14.28 4.02 -3.15
CA ARG A 53 14.07 2.68 -3.67
C ARG A 53 13.72 1.67 -2.58
N THR A 54 12.50 1.73 -2.08
CA THR A 54 12.04 0.71 -1.14
C THR A 54 11.78 -0.60 -1.89
N VAL A 55 12.17 -1.71 -1.29
CA VAL A 55 11.89 -3.06 -1.80
C VAL A 55 11.21 -3.85 -0.69
N ARG A 56 9.97 -4.23 -0.92
CA ARG A 56 9.11 -4.91 0.05
C ARG A 56 8.77 -6.32 -0.40
N VAL A 57 8.85 -7.26 0.51
CA VAL A 57 8.24 -8.59 0.39
C VAL A 57 6.98 -8.62 1.23
N ARG A 58 5.87 -9.09 0.67
CA ARG A 58 4.57 -9.16 1.35
C ARG A 58 3.91 -10.51 1.10
N ILE A 59 3.43 -11.12 2.17
CA ILE A 59 2.55 -12.30 2.11
C ILE A 59 1.16 -11.82 2.53
N VAL A 60 0.19 -12.03 1.67
CA VAL A 60 -1.23 -11.70 1.89
C VAL A 60 -2.01 -12.99 1.81
N ASP A 61 -2.46 -13.52 2.95
CA ASP A 61 -3.11 -14.81 3.05
C ASP A 61 -2.25 -15.91 2.38
N ASP A 62 -2.68 -16.46 1.23
CA ASP A 62 -2.00 -17.52 0.48
C ASP A 62 -1.19 -17.01 -0.73
N LYS A 63 -1.05 -15.69 -0.89
CA LYS A 63 -0.34 -15.05 -2.00
C LYS A 63 0.84 -14.23 -1.52
N ALA A 64 1.81 -14.03 -2.41
CA ALA A 64 2.98 -13.23 -2.09
C ALA A 64 3.36 -12.29 -3.24
N PHE A 65 3.97 -11.16 -2.88
CA PHE A 65 4.34 -10.08 -3.81
C PHE A 65 5.68 -9.48 -3.44
N LEU A 66 6.44 -9.13 -4.48
CA LEU A 66 7.61 -8.28 -4.38
C LEU A 66 7.24 -6.91 -4.94
N THR A 67 7.43 -5.85 -4.15
CA THR A 67 7.05 -4.49 -4.53
C THR A 67 8.25 -3.57 -4.44
N ILE A 68 8.49 -2.81 -5.50
CA ILE A 68 9.55 -1.80 -5.58
C ILE A 68 8.88 -0.45 -5.74
N LYS A 69 9.20 0.49 -4.86
CA LYS A 69 8.65 1.85 -4.90
C LYS A 69 9.77 2.88 -4.96
N GLY A 70 9.57 3.90 -5.80
CA GLY A 70 10.42 5.06 -5.86
C GLY A 70 10.13 6.06 -4.74
N LYS A 71 10.78 7.22 -4.81
CA LYS A 71 10.59 8.32 -3.85
C LYS A 71 9.18 8.89 -3.94
N ASN A 72 8.59 9.21 -2.79
CA ASN A 72 7.35 9.98 -2.73
C ASN A 72 7.56 11.42 -3.25
N VAL A 73 6.64 11.86 -4.11
CA VAL A 73 6.49 13.26 -4.51
C VAL A 73 5.04 13.65 -4.16
N GLY A 74 4.85 14.27 -3.01
CA GLY A 74 3.51 14.51 -2.46
C GLY A 74 2.82 13.19 -2.09
N ASP A 75 1.69 12.89 -2.73
CA ASP A 75 0.91 11.66 -2.58
C ASP A 75 1.21 10.60 -3.66
N THR A 76 2.20 10.84 -4.52
CA THR A 76 2.46 10.03 -5.72
C THR A 76 3.86 9.44 -5.70
N ARG A 77 3.98 8.19 -6.13
CA ARG A 77 5.28 7.55 -6.43
C ARG A 77 5.14 6.46 -7.48
N VAL A 78 6.27 6.08 -8.09
CA VAL A 78 6.33 4.89 -8.95
C VAL A 78 6.21 3.65 -8.08
N GLU A 79 5.42 2.69 -8.54
CA GLU A 79 5.29 1.37 -7.93
C GLU A 79 5.35 0.28 -8.98
N PHE A 80 6.17 -0.74 -8.70
CA PHE A 80 6.22 -1.97 -9.48
C PHE A 80 5.93 -3.14 -8.55
N GLU A 81 4.90 -3.92 -8.84
CA GLU A 81 4.51 -5.06 -8.02
C GLU A 81 4.45 -6.33 -8.86
N TYR A 82 5.07 -7.38 -8.35
CA TYR A 82 5.16 -8.68 -9.01
C TYR A 82 4.71 -9.78 -8.07
N PRO A 83 3.81 -10.67 -8.51
CA PRO A 83 3.52 -11.88 -7.74
C PRO A 83 4.77 -12.78 -7.74
N ILE A 84 5.04 -13.37 -6.59
CA ILE A 84 6.15 -14.32 -6.40
C ILE A 84 5.64 -15.58 -5.71
N PRO A 85 6.34 -16.71 -5.83
CA PRO A 85 5.99 -17.91 -5.07
C PRO A 85 6.07 -17.66 -3.56
N ILE A 86 5.15 -18.27 -2.81
CA ILE A 86 5.09 -18.13 -1.35
C ILE A 86 6.36 -18.66 -0.68
N ASP A 87 6.92 -19.73 -1.21
CA ASP A 87 8.17 -20.30 -0.68
C ASP A 87 9.33 -19.32 -0.84
N ASP A 88 9.43 -18.63 -1.98
CA ASP A 88 10.43 -17.59 -2.21
C ASP A 88 10.22 -16.43 -1.24
N ALA A 89 8.97 -16.00 -1.04
CA ALA A 89 8.64 -14.92 -0.11
C ALA A 89 9.04 -15.25 1.33
N SER A 90 8.85 -16.51 1.75
CA SER A 90 9.25 -16.97 3.09
C SER A 90 10.76 -16.90 3.29
N GLU A 91 11.54 -17.26 2.28
CA GLU A 91 13.00 -17.14 2.32
C GLU A 91 13.45 -15.67 2.25
N LEU A 92 12.86 -14.87 1.36
CA LEU A 92 13.15 -13.44 1.24
C LEU A 92 12.84 -12.68 2.54
N MET A 93 11.80 -13.09 3.29
CA MET A 93 11.47 -12.49 4.57
C MET A 93 12.61 -12.56 5.58
N ARG A 94 13.44 -13.59 5.51
CA ARG A 94 14.64 -13.74 6.36
C ARG A 94 15.76 -12.76 6.01
N LEU A 95 15.75 -12.23 4.78
CA LEU A 95 16.73 -11.25 4.30
C LEU A 95 16.29 -9.82 4.58
N CYS A 96 15.07 -9.60 5.07
CA CYS A 96 14.54 -8.29 5.36
C CYS A 96 15.32 -7.63 6.51
N VAL A 97 15.49 -6.31 6.38
CA VAL A 97 16.14 -5.48 7.38
C VAL A 97 15.10 -4.81 8.30
N GLY A 98 15.39 -4.75 9.59
CA GLY A 98 14.51 -4.17 10.58
C GLY A 98 13.30 -5.05 10.90
N ARG A 99 12.22 -4.40 11.33
CA ARG A 99 11.01 -5.09 11.79
C ARG A 99 10.23 -5.69 10.64
N VAL A 100 9.77 -6.93 10.82
CA VAL A 100 8.70 -7.53 10.01
C VAL A 100 7.36 -7.04 10.56
N ILE A 101 6.52 -6.47 9.71
CA ILE A 101 5.21 -5.95 10.07
C ILE A 101 4.17 -7.05 9.89
N ILE A 102 3.34 -7.22 10.91
CA ILE A 102 2.15 -8.08 10.89
C ILE A 102 0.93 -7.19 11.07
N LYS A 103 -0.05 -7.32 10.20
CA LYS A 103 -1.27 -6.53 10.25
C LYS A 103 -2.46 -7.29 9.66
N THR A 104 -3.64 -6.88 10.06
CA THR A 104 -4.90 -7.29 9.43
C THR A 104 -5.42 -6.11 8.62
N ARG A 105 -5.68 -6.33 7.33
CA ARG A 105 -6.24 -5.33 6.44
C ARG A 105 -7.70 -5.58 6.23
N TYR A 106 -8.53 -4.58 6.53
CA TYR A 106 -9.96 -4.56 6.26
C TYR A 106 -10.22 -3.77 4.98
N TYR A 107 -11.03 -4.33 4.10
CA TYR A 107 -11.42 -3.68 2.84
C TYR A 107 -12.83 -3.14 2.98
N VAL A 108 -12.95 -1.82 3.00
CA VAL A 108 -14.20 -1.10 3.31
C VAL A 108 -14.67 -0.33 2.08
N PRO A 109 -15.71 -0.81 1.37
CA PRO A 109 -16.31 -0.04 0.28
C PRO A 109 -17.03 1.19 0.85
N TYR A 110 -16.75 2.35 0.29
CA TYR A 110 -17.39 3.60 0.69
C TYR A 110 -17.41 4.60 -0.46
N ARG A 111 -18.61 4.97 -0.90
CA ARG A 111 -18.83 6.01 -1.93
C ARG A 111 -17.98 5.83 -3.18
N GLY A 112 -17.97 4.63 -3.73
CA GLY A 112 -17.25 4.29 -4.97
C GLY A 112 -15.75 4.04 -4.81
N LYS A 113 -15.22 4.11 -3.61
CA LYS A 113 -13.84 3.79 -3.26
C LYS A 113 -13.78 2.57 -2.35
N THR A 114 -12.65 1.87 -2.37
CA THR A 114 -12.33 0.85 -1.38
C THR A 114 -11.25 1.40 -0.45
N TRP A 115 -11.62 1.57 0.81
CA TRP A 115 -10.67 1.95 1.86
C TRP A 115 -9.97 0.71 2.40
N GLU A 116 -8.68 0.81 2.55
CA GLU A 116 -7.86 -0.23 3.17
C GLU A 116 -7.50 0.21 4.58
N VAL A 117 -8.03 -0.49 5.58
CA VAL A 117 -7.80 -0.18 6.99
C VAL A 117 -6.92 -1.25 7.60
N ASP A 118 -5.72 -0.85 8.02
CA ASP A 118 -4.71 -1.73 8.58
C ASP A 118 -4.69 -1.62 10.11
N GLU A 119 -5.01 -2.72 10.78
CA GLU A 119 -4.75 -2.90 12.22
C GLU A 119 -3.39 -3.57 12.39
N PHE A 120 -2.45 -2.85 12.97
CA PHE A 120 -1.11 -3.36 13.21
C PHE A 120 -1.05 -4.21 14.48
N ALA A 121 -0.28 -5.29 14.43
CA ALA A 121 -0.07 -6.21 15.54
C ALA A 121 1.28 -5.97 16.24
N GLY A 122 1.51 -6.68 17.34
CA GLY A 122 2.77 -6.68 18.08
C GLY A 122 3.13 -5.31 18.64
N ASP A 123 4.37 -4.90 18.46
CA ASP A 123 4.92 -3.65 19.02
C ASP A 123 4.27 -2.38 18.46
N LEU A 124 3.55 -2.49 17.34
CA LEU A 124 2.87 -1.37 16.71
C LEU A 124 1.44 -1.14 17.24
N LEU A 125 0.90 -2.07 18.06
CA LEU A 125 -0.37 -1.85 18.73
C LEU A 125 -0.34 -0.56 19.55
N PRO A 126 -1.41 0.23 19.57
CA PRO A 126 -2.72 0.05 18.95
C PRO A 126 -2.90 0.79 17.61
N LEU A 127 -1.83 0.96 16.83
CA LEU A 127 -1.85 1.73 15.58
C LEU A 127 -2.87 1.13 14.58
N VAL A 128 -3.71 1.99 14.03
CA VAL A 128 -4.61 1.71 12.90
C VAL A 128 -4.49 2.83 11.89
N LEU A 129 -4.25 2.49 10.63
CA LEU A 129 -4.13 3.44 9.53
C LEU A 129 -5.14 3.10 8.44
N ALA A 130 -5.71 4.12 7.80
CA ALA A 130 -6.60 3.95 6.65
C ALA A 130 -5.96 4.56 5.41
N GLU A 131 -6.02 3.85 4.30
CA GLU A 131 -5.51 4.28 3.01
C GLU A 131 -6.61 4.24 1.96
N VAL A 132 -6.56 5.19 1.03
CA VAL A 132 -7.41 5.22 -0.17
C VAL A 132 -6.56 5.54 -1.38
N GLU A 133 -6.71 4.74 -2.44
CA GLU A 133 -6.04 4.95 -3.71
C GLU A 133 -6.85 5.87 -4.60
N LEU A 134 -6.19 6.81 -5.25
CA LEU A 134 -6.76 7.78 -6.17
C LEU A 134 -6.28 7.54 -7.59
N SER A 135 -7.12 7.91 -8.56
CA SER A 135 -6.75 7.91 -9.99
C SER A 135 -5.90 9.14 -10.35
N ASP A 136 -6.07 10.23 -9.61
CA ASP A 136 -5.41 11.51 -9.80
C ASP A 136 -5.32 12.25 -8.47
N SER A 137 -4.24 13.02 -8.24
CA SER A 137 -4.05 13.79 -7.00
C SER A 137 -5.15 14.82 -6.73
N SER A 138 -5.85 15.26 -7.76
CA SER A 138 -6.98 16.20 -7.66
C SER A 138 -8.34 15.52 -7.53
N GLU A 139 -8.41 14.19 -7.50
CA GLU A 139 -9.66 13.45 -7.38
C GLU A 139 -10.39 13.81 -6.08
N SER A 140 -11.67 14.12 -6.20
CA SER A 140 -12.53 14.34 -5.05
C SER A 140 -13.07 13.00 -4.53
N PHE A 141 -13.06 12.81 -3.23
CA PHE A 141 -13.62 11.64 -2.56
C PHE A 141 -14.17 12.02 -1.18
N GLU A 142 -15.08 11.19 -0.67
CA GLU A 142 -15.68 11.43 0.64
C GLU A 142 -14.93 10.63 1.72
N LEU A 143 -14.81 11.23 2.90
CA LEU A 143 -14.18 10.61 4.07
C LEU A 143 -15.24 9.82 4.86
N PRO A 144 -15.02 8.51 5.11
CA PRO A 144 -15.84 7.75 6.04
C PRO A 144 -15.73 8.28 7.47
N SER A 145 -16.73 8.01 8.29
CA SER A 145 -16.79 8.51 9.68
C SER A 145 -15.66 7.99 10.58
N PHE A 146 -15.03 6.88 10.25
CA PHE A 146 -13.91 6.34 11.02
C PHE A 146 -12.57 6.99 10.71
N VAL A 147 -12.48 7.82 9.68
CA VAL A 147 -11.26 8.49 9.22
C VAL A 147 -11.04 9.78 9.99
N GLY A 148 -9.81 9.99 10.45
CA GLY A 148 -9.40 11.17 11.19
C GLY A 148 -8.38 12.03 10.42
N LYS A 149 -7.27 12.37 11.07
CA LYS A 149 -6.23 13.26 10.52
C LYS A 149 -5.55 12.66 9.30
N ASP A 150 -5.37 13.48 8.25
CA ASP A 150 -4.52 13.16 7.09
C ASP A 150 -3.04 13.14 7.52
N VAL A 151 -2.38 12.02 7.27
CA VAL A 151 -0.96 11.80 7.56
C VAL A 151 -0.19 11.35 6.31
N THR A 152 -0.72 11.62 5.15
CA THR A 152 -0.17 11.21 3.84
C THR A 152 1.31 11.57 3.69
N SER A 153 1.68 12.77 4.07
CA SER A 153 3.06 13.29 3.92
C SER A 153 3.89 13.21 5.19
N ASP A 154 3.40 12.53 6.22
CA ASP A 154 4.13 12.35 7.47
C ASP A 154 4.95 11.05 7.43
N PRO A 155 6.30 11.13 7.33
CA PRO A 155 7.16 9.95 7.23
C PRO A 155 7.05 8.99 8.43
N GLN A 156 6.59 9.48 9.58
CA GLN A 156 6.38 8.68 10.78
C GLN A 156 5.40 7.52 10.53
N TYR A 157 4.45 7.69 9.60
CA TYR A 157 3.44 6.70 9.27
C TYR A 157 3.71 5.92 7.99
N TYR A 158 4.86 6.09 7.35
CA TYR A 158 5.26 5.24 6.23
C TYR A 158 5.55 3.83 6.73
N ASN A 159 4.96 2.81 6.08
CA ASN A 159 5.18 1.41 6.48
C ASN A 159 6.69 1.05 6.53
N SER A 160 7.49 1.60 5.62
CA SER A 160 8.94 1.40 5.60
C SER A 160 9.69 2.01 6.81
N ASN A 161 9.04 2.88 7.56
CA ASN A 161 9.57 3.51 8.77
C ASN A 161 8.97 2.93 10.07
N LEU A 162 7.99 2.06 9.95
CA LEU A 162 7.37 1.34 11.08
C LEU A 162 8.18 0.07 11.46
#